data_4ba85bf8b1474d871ef1476590aedbbb
#
_entry.id   4ba85bf8b1474d871ef1476590aedbbb
#
_cell.length_a   1.000
_cell.length_b   1.000
_cell.length_c   1.000
_cell.angle_alpha   90.00
_cell.angle_beta   90.00
_cell.angle_gamma   90.00
#
_symmetry.space_group_name_H-M   'P 1'
#
loop_
_entity.id
_entity.type
_entity.pdbx_description
1 polymer ?
#
loop_
_entity_poly.entity_id
_entity_poly.type
_entity_poly.pdbx_seq_one_letter_code
_entity_poly.pdbx_strand_id
1 'polypeptide(L)'
;YKKLEQLEKDFFDKNAIGGTINQYEKQRELLLKVLPKPKSLDEIFISPNHEFVHQFGLGTIEKDRWNPNTRQTESVTENYNLAEKFKDFVGTLSSEAFAGSSAWEVRSFVDNETVTGSDKERNALVRERRKAAANDLFYKFVREELSDDIRNRFVKEFNRNYNNIHVPDYSKFPLFSRIYLHFKGQELRLTEVQKAGIGRQTTKGVGLLAHDVG
;
A
#
# COMPACT_ATOMS: atom_id res chain seq x y z
N TYR A 1 -3.69 13.59 -4.95
CA TYR A 1 -2.55 13.88 -5.84
C TYR A 1 -3.00 14.03 -7.31
N LYS A 2 -3.59 12.99 -7.96
CA LYS A 2 -3.99 13.04 -9.38
C LYS A 2 -4.89 14.24 -9.72
N LYS A 3 -5.86 14.58 -8.85
CA LYS A 3 -6.72 15.77 -9.06
C LYS A 3 -5.94 17.08 -8.96
N LEU A 4 -4.96 17.16 -8.08
CA LEU A 4 -4.11 18.34 -7.95
C LEU A 4 -3.22 18.51 -9.19
N GLU A 5 -2.56 17.44 -9.61
CA GLU A 5 -1.74 17.43 -10.84
C GLU A 5 -2.57 17.80 -12.07
N GLN A 6 -3.80 17.27 -12.19
CA GLN A 6 -4.69 17.61 -13.30
C GLN A 6 -5.11 19.07 -13.25
N LEU A 7 -5.44 19.60 -12.05
CA LEU A 7 -5.80 21.00 -11.88
C LEU A 7 -4.65 21.94 -12.25
N GLU A 8 -3.42 21.59 -11.84
CA GLU A 8 -2.21 22.37 -12.16
C GLU A 8 -1.95 22.34 -13.68
N LYS A 9 -2.05 21.17 -14.29
CA LYS A 9 -1.91 21.04 -15.75
C LYS A 9 -2.95 21.85 -16.50
N ASP A 10 -4.24 21.72 -16.14
CA ASP A 10 -5.33 22.45 -16.79
C ASP A 10 -5.15 23.97 -16.65
N PHE A 11 -4.62 24.42 -15.52
CA PHE A 11 -4.36 25.83 -15.29
C PHE A 11 -3.23 26.36 -16.19
N PHE A 12 -2.10 25.66 -16.25
CA PHE A 12 -0.97 26.10 -17.07
C PHE A 12 -1.20 25.94 -18.58
N ASP A 13 -1.89 24.87 -18.99
CA ASP A 13 -2.15 24.61 -20.42
C ASP A 13 -3.19 25.58 -21.02
N LYS A 14 -4.09 26.16 -20.22
CA LYS A 14 -5.21 26.99 -20.70
C LYS A 14 -4.96 28.50 -20.61
N ASN A 15 -3.76 28.96 -20.33
CA ASN A 15 -3.43 30.38 -20.23
C ASN A 15 -4.48 31.15 -19.39
N ALA A 16 -4.66 30.77 -18.15
CA ALA A 16 -5.72 31.26 -17.26
C ALA A 16 -5.71 32.79 -17.13
N ILE A 17 -6.86 33.40 -17.27
CA ILE A 17 -7.10 34.82 -17.14
C ILE A 17 -7.62 35.13 -15.73
N GLY A 18 -7.26 36.24 -15.15
CA GLY A 18 -7.53 36.82 -13.81
C GLY A 18 -8.56 36.14 -12.88
N GLY A 19 -9.81 35.95 -13.28
CA GLY A 19 -10.84 35.28 -12.48
C GLY A 19 -10.61 33.78 -12.26
N THR A 20 -9.91 33.15 -13.19
CA THR A 20 -9.58 31.72 -13.15
C THR A 20 -8.44 31.44 -12.16
N ILE A 21 -7.53 32.42 -11.95
CA ILE A 21 -6.41 32.31 -10.99
C ILE A 21 -6.96 32.16 -9.57
N ASN A 22 -7.88 33.02 -9.16
CA ASN A 22 -8.49 32.94 -7.82
C ASN A 22 -9.23 31.62 -7.58
N GLN A 23 -9.89 31.08 -8.61
CA GLN A 23 -10.58 29.79 -8.52
C GLN A 23 -9.58 28.66 -8.39
N TYR A 24 -8.50 28.68 -9.16
CA TYR A 24 -7.40 27.70 -9.09
C TYR A 24 -6.78 27.69 -7.69
N GLU A 25 -6.40 28.87 -7.16
CA GLU A 25 -5.78 28.98 -5.85
C GLU A 25 -6.68 28.43 -4.73
N LYS A 26 -7.97 28.77 -4.75
CA LYS A 26 -8.94 28.22 -3.78
C LYS A 26 -9.08 26.69 -3.90
N GLN A 27 -9.18 26.17 -5.09
CA GLN A 27 -9.29 24.74 -5.31
C GLN A 27 -8.00 24.01 -4.91
N ARG A 28 -6.84 24.58 -5.23
CA ARG A 28 -5.52 24.06 -4.83
C ARG A 28 -5.39 24.02 -3.30
N GLU A 29 -5.75 25.11 -2.62
CA GLU A 29 -5.71 25.17 -1.17
C GLU A 29 -6.61 24.11 -0.51
N LEU A 30 -7.83 23.94 -1.01
CA LEU A 30 -8.76 22.91 -0.52
C LEU A 30 -8.23 21.51 -0.75
N LEU A 31 -7.65 21.23 -1.91
CA LEU A 31 -7.05 19.92 -2.21
C LEU A 31 -5.85 19.64 -1.31
N LEU A 32 -5.00 20.63 -1.07
CA LEU A 32 -3.84 20.50 -0.18
C LEU A 32 -4.24 20.21 1.27
N LYS A 33 -5.36 20.77 1.75
CA LYS A 33 -5.89 20.50 3.10
C LYS A 33 -6.39 19.06 3.29
N VAL A 34 -6.85 18.41 2.23
CA VAL A 34 -7.38 17.05 2.29
C VAL A 34 -6.37 15.98 1.84
N LEU A 35 -5.21 16.38 1.34
CA LEU A 35 -4.16 15.42 0.99
C LEU A 35 -3.56 14.80 2.25
N PRO A 36 -3.41 13.47 2.31
CA PRO A 36 -2.66 12.82 3.36
C PRO A 36 -1.21 13.30 3.35
N LYS A 37 -0.58 13.36 4.52
CA LYS A 37 0.86 13.61 4.60
C LYS A 37 1.61 12.57 3.78
N PRO A 38 2.58 12.99 2.94
CA PRO A 38 3.42 12.02 2.24
C PRO A 38 4.15 11.13 3.24
N LYS A 39 4.09 9.83 3.00
CA LYS A 39 4.84 8.85 3.79
C LYS A 39 6.29 8.82 3.31
N SER A 40 7.22 8.78 4.26
CA SER A 40 8.62 8.46 3.99
C SER A 40 8.79 6.97 3.68
N LEU A 41 9.98 6.56 3.24
CA LEU A 41 10.28 5.15 2.96
C LEU A 41 10.06 4.27 4.19
N ASP A 42 10.42 4.78 5.39
CA ASP A 42 10.30 4.03 6.65
C ASP A 42 8.86 3.87 7.13
N GLU A 43 7.96 4.72 6.66
CA GLU A 43 6.53 4.67 6.97
C GLU A 43 5.72 3.83 5.96
N ILE A 44 6.39 3.34 4.90
CA ILE A 44 5.75 2.49 3.89
C ILE A 44 5.96 1.03 4.25
N PHE A 45 4.90 0.40 4.73
CA PHE A 45 4.84 -1.04 4.98
C PHE A 45 3.97 -1.69 3.92
N ILE A 46 4.62 -2.35 2.98
CA ILE A 46 3.96 -3.02 1.85
C ILE A 46 4.56 -4.43 1.68
N SER A 47 3.70 -5.38 1.43
CA SER A 47 4.11 -6.77 1.19
C SER A 47 4.63 -6.94 -0.24
N PRO A 48 5.62 -7.80 -0.50
CA PRO A 48 6.18 -8.02 -1.83
C PRO A 48 5.19 -8.61 -2.83
N ASN A 49 4.11 -9.22 -2.36
CA ASN A 49 3.03 -9.74 -3.21
C ASN A 49 1.93 -8.71 -3.52
N HIS A 50 2.09 -7.47 -3.08
CA HIS A 50 1.11 -6.42 -3.32
C HIS A 50 1.14 -5.97 -4.79
N GLU A 51 -0.03 -5.65 -5.33
CA GLU A 51 -0.21 -5.21 -6.72
C GLU A 51 0.74 -4.08 -7.13
N PHE A 52 0.98 -3.10 -6.26
CA PHE A 52 1.92 -2.01 -6.52
C PHE A 52 3.33 -2.50 -6.84
N VAL A 53 3.83 -3.54 -6.15
CA VAL A 53 5.18 -4.09 -6.35
C VAL A 53 5.28 -4.75 -7.74
N HIS A 54 4.22 -5.43 -8.16
CA HIS A 54 4.13 -6.03 -9.51
C HIS A 54 3.94 -5.00 -10.62
N GLN A 55 3.28 -3.89 -10.35
CA GLN A 55 3.08 -2.80 -11.32
C GLN A 55 4.25 -1.82 -11.40
N PHE A 56 5.16 -1.83 -10.41
CA PHE A 56 6.31 -0.94 -10.40
C PHE A 56 7.37 -1.38 -11.39
N GLY A 57 7.28 -0.88 -12.62
CA GLY A 57 8.17 -1.23 -13.73
C GLY A 57 9.58 -0.66 -13.54
N LEU A 58 10.58 -1.47 -13.83
CA LEU A 58 12.00 -1.09 -13.82
C LEU A 58 12.62 -1.06 -15.23
N GLY A 59 11.84 -1.40 -16.24
CA GLY A 59 12.26 -1.49 -17.62
C GLY A 59 11.96 -2.84 -18.24
N THR A 60 12.78 -3.25 -19.18
CA THR A 60 12.70 -4.55 -19.86
C THR A 60 14.04 -5.27 -19.73
N ILE A 61 14.00 -6.59 -19.68
CA ILE A 61 15.17 -7.46 -19.71
C ILE A 61 15.03 -8.47 -20.83
N GLU A 62 16.14 -8.89 -21.38
CA GLU A 62 16.20 -10.02 -22.29
C GLU A 62 16.42 -11.30 -21.49
N LYS A 63 15.57 -12.29 -21.68
CA LYS A 63 15.71 -13.62 -21.09
C LYS A 63 15.73 -14.67 -22.17
N ASP A 64 16.64 -15.59 -22.04
CA ASP A 64 16.68 -16.77 -22.89
C ASP A 64 15.60 -17.75 -22.46
N ARG A 65 14.68 -18.05 -23.38
CA ARG A 65 13.58 -18.98 -23.16
C ARG A 65 13.65 -20.12 -24.16
N TRP A 66 13.57 -21.35 -23.65
CA TRP A 66 13.45 -22.52 -24.52
C TRP A 66 12.09 -22.54 -25.20
N ASN A 67 12.10 -22.55 -26.54
CA ASN A 67 10.88 -22.72 -27.34
C ASN A 67 10.73 -24.20 -27.74
N PRO A 68 9.73 -24.93 -27.20
CA PRO A 68 9.55 -26.35 -27.49
C PRO A 68 9.16 -26.62 -28.94
N ASN A 69 8.60 -25.65 -29.66
CA ASN A 69 8.17 -25.80 -31.05
C ASN A 69 9.36 -25.71 -32.00
N THR A 70 10.27 -24.76 -31.78
CA THR A 70 11.47 -24.58 -32.61
C THR A 70 12.66 -25.41 -32.10
N ARG A 71 12.56 -25.96 -30.87
CA ARG A 71 13.65 -26.66 -30.16
C ARG A 71 14.94 -25.82 -30.09
N GLN A 72 14.80 -24.53 -29.93
CA GLN A 72 15.87 -23.56 -29.79
C GLN A 72 15.64 -22.63 -28.62
N THR A 73 16.73 -22.08 -28.11
CA THR A 73 16.66 -21.00 -27.12
C THR A 73 16.48 -19.68 -27.86
N GLU A 74 15.42 -18.98 -27.56
CA GLU A 74 15.09 -17.69 -28.15
C GLU A 74 15.20 -16.60 -27.08
N SER A 75 15.80 -15.47 -27.43
CA SER A 75 15.82 -14.30 -26.53
C SER A 75 14.48 -13.60 -26.57
N VAL A 76 13.82 -13.50 -25.43
CA VAL A 76 12.52 -12.85 -25.28
C VAL A 76 12.67 -11.63 -24.37
N THR A 77 12.18 -10.48 -24.85
CA THR A 77 12.12 -9.27 -24.03
C THR A 77 10.93 -9.33 -23.10
N GLU A 78 11.17 -9.34 -21.82
CA GLU A 78 10.13 -9.34 -20.79
C GLU A 78 10.14 -8.03 -19.98
N ASN A 79 8.96 -7.61 -19.52
CA ASN A 79 8.86 -6.49 -18.59
C ASN A 79 9.50 -6.88 -17.25
N TYR A 80 10.41 -6.05 -16.79
CA TYR A 80 11.07 -6.21 -15.50
C TYR A 80 10.47 -5.25 -14.49
N ASN A 81 10.00 -5.77 -13.39
CA ASN A 81 9.37 -5.02 -12.32
C ASN A 81 10.05 -5.25 -10.97
N LEU A 82 9.57 -4.56 -9.94
CA LEU A 82 10.16 -4.64 -8.62
C LEU A 82 10.01 -6.03 -7.98
N ALA A 83 8.92 -6.76 -8.28
CA ALA A 83 8.72 -8.13 -7.80
C ALA A 83 9.78 -9.07 -8.40
N GLU A 84 10.05 -8.97 -9.71
CA GLU A 84 11.09 -9.77 -10.36
C GLU A 84 12.48 -9.45 -9.81
N LYS A 85 12.80 -8.15 -9.64
CA LYS A 85 14.08 -7.72 -9.05
C LYS A 85 14.24 -8.26 -7.62
N PHE A 86 13.18 -8.26 -6.83
CA PHE A 86 13.21 -8.85 -5.50
C PHE A 86 13.39 -10.37 -5.54
N LYS A 87 12.72 -11.08 -6.45
CA LYS A 87 12.93 -12.53 -6.63
C LYS A 87 14.37 -12.87 -7.05
N ASP A 88 14.98 -12.04 -7.88
CA ASP A 88 16.40 -12.20 -8.25
C ASP A 88 17.29 -12.02 -6.99
N PHE A 89 17.06 -10.95 -6.22
CA PHE A 89 17.77 -10.75 -4.94
C PHE A 89 17.62 -11.93 -3.98
N VAL A 90 16.41 -12.45 -3.79
CA VAL A 90 16.14 -13.64 -2.98
C VAL A 90 17.00 -14.85 -3.45
N GLY A 91 17.25 -14.94 -4.75
CA GLY A 91 18.08 -15.99 -5.33
C GLY A 91 19.57 -15.90 -5.00
N THR A 92 20.05 -14.75 -4.56
CA THR A 92 21.45 -14.54 -4.18
C THR A 92 21.72 -14.83 -2.70
N LEU A 93 20.67 -14.97 -1.88
CA LEU A 93 20.79 -15.11 -0.44
C LEU A 93 21.11 -16.55 -0.03
N SER A 94 21.85 -16.68 1.08
CA SER A 94 22.08 -17.98 1.74
C SER A 94 20.82 -18.49 2.44
N SER A 95 20.76 -19.79 2.70
CA SER A 95 19.61 -20.43 3.37
C SER A 95 19.31 -19.87 4.76
N GLU A 96 20.31 -19.34 5.44
CA GLU A 96 20.19 -18.76 6.78
C GLU A 96 19.35 -17.47 6.80
N ALA A 97 19.31 -16.74 5.66
CA ALA A 97 18.58 -15.49 5.56
C ALA A 97 17.04 -15.66 5.64
N PHE A 98 16.52 -16.88 5.46
CA PHE A 98 15.09 -17.12 5.32
C PHE A 98 14.36 -17.44 6.63
N ALA A 99 15.02 -17.41 7.79
CA ALA A 99 14.39 -17.63 9.11
C ALA A 99 13.52 -18.90 9.17
N GLY A 100 14.02 -20.00 8.62
CA GLY A 100 13.32 -21.30 8.59
C GLY A 100 12.36 -21.49 7.41
N SER A 101 12.24 -20.50 6.51
CA SER A 101 11.61 -20.62 5.19
C SER A 101 12.65 -21.01 4.13
N SER A 102 12.33 -20.86 2.87
CA SER A 102 13.26 -21.11 1.75
C SER A 102 13.10 -20.04 0.66
N ALA A 103 14.10 -19.90 -0.20
CA ALA A 103 14.04 -19.01 -1.35
C ALA A 103 12.82 -19.29 -2.24
N TRP A 104 12.50 -20.57 -2.42
CA TRP A 104 11.33 -20.99 -3.18
C TRP A 104 10.02 -20.55 -2.50
N GLU A 105 9.86 -20.78 -1.19
CA GLU A 105 8.67 -20.36 -0.44
C GLU A 105 8.46 -18.83 -0.46
N VAL A 106 9.55 -18.06 -0.37
CA VAL A 106 9.50 -16.60 -0.48
C VAL A 106 9.07 -16.16 -1.89
N ARG A 107 9.65 -16.73 -2.94
CA ARG A 107 9.27 -16.45 -4.33
C ARG A 107 7.82 -16.82 -4.63
N SER A 108 7.38 -18.01 -4.19
CA SER A 108 5.99 -18.44 -4.29
C SER A 108 5.01 -17.48 -3.58
N PHE A 109 5.43 -16.88 -2.46
CA PHE A 109 4.62 -15.88 -1.79
C PHE A 109 4.53 -14.59 -2.61
N VAL A 110 5.63 -14.13 -3.22
CA VAL A 110 5.61 -12.96 -4.12
C VAL A 110 4.64 -13.17 -5.28
N ASP A 111 4.61 -14.36 -5.86
CA ASP A 111 3.75 -14.72 -6.99
C ASP A 111 2.30 -15.08 -6.58
N ASN A 112 1.94 -14.87 -5.31
CA ASN A 112 0.61 -15.20 -4.76
C ASN A 112 0.22 -16.69 -4.89
N GLU A 113 1.20 -17.59 -4.97
CA GLU A 113 0.92 -19.02 -5.04
C GLU A 113 0.31 -19.53 -3.73
N THR A 114 -0.67 -20.40 -3.86
CA THR A 114 -1.35 -20.99 -2.70
C THR A 114 -0.53 -22.14 -2.11
N VAL A 115 -0.50 -22.24 -0.78
CA VAL A 115 0.02 -23.43 -0.11
C VAL A 115 -1.01 -24.54 -0.21
N THR A 116 -0.67 -25.61 -0.90
CA THR A 116 -1.53 -26.80 -1.10
C THR A 116 -1.07 -27.93 -0.19
N GLY A 117 -2.02 -28.74 0.29
CA GLY A 117 -1.75 -29.91 1.12
C GLY A 117 -3.01 -30.31 1.91
N SER A 118 -3.04 -31.56 2.38
CA SER A 118 -4.16 -32.10 3.16
C SER A 118 -4.18 -31.61 4.62
N ASP A 119 -3.01 -31.28 5.16
CA ASP A 119 -2.83 -30.80 6.53
C ASP A 119 -3.03 -29.29 6.62
N LYS A 120 -4.18 -28.87 7.14
CA LYS A 120 -4.58 -27.47 7.24
C LYS A 120 -3.72 -26.67 8.23
N GLU A 121 -3.32 -27.29 9.36
CA GLU A 121 -2.52 -26.64 10.39
C GLU A 121 -1.09 -26.40 9.88
N ARG A 122 -0.49 -27.40 9.27
CA ARG A 122 0.81 -27.27 8.62
C ARG A 122 0.80 -26.21 7.53
N ASN A 123 -0.24 -26.20 6.69
CA ASN A 123 -0.38 -25.20 5.63
C ASN A 123 -0.52 -23.78 6.20
N ALA A 124 -1.18 -23.61 7.35
CA ALA A 124 -1.27 -22.31 8.02
C ALA A 124 0.10 -21.84 8.52
N LEU A 125 0.86 -22.72 9.17
CA LEU A 125 2.22 -22.42 9.64
C LEU A 125 3.16 -22.05 8.48
N VAL A 126 3.10 -22.79 7.36
CA VAL A 126 3.90 -22.48 6.17
C VAL A 126 3.53 -21.12 5.59
N ARG A 127 2.23 -20.79 5.53
CA ARG A 127 1.77 -19.47 5.05
C ARG A 127 2.29 -18.32 5.90
N GLU A 128 2.20 -18.43 7.22
CA GLU A 128 2.68 -17.38 8.12
C GLU A 128 4.20 -17.25 8.07
N ARG A 129 4.94 -18.36 8.08
CA ARG A 129 6.40 -18.36 7.99
C ARG A 129 6.92 -17.72 6.71
N ARG A 130 6.41 -18.15 5.54
CA ARG A 130 6.83 -17.57 4.25
C ARG A 130 6.46 -16.10 4.12
N LYS A 131 5.30 -15.68 4.65
CA LYS A 131 4.85 -14.30 4.66
C LYS A 131 5.78 -13.43 5.52
N ALA A 132 6.12 -13.88 6.73
CA ALA A 132 7.03 -13.18 7.61
C ALA A 132 8.41 -13.02 6.96
N ALA A 133 9.01 -14.12 6.49
CA ALA A 133 10.31 -14.10 5.82
C ALA A 133 10.32 -13.19 4.58
N ALA A 134 9.27 -13.25 3.74
CA ALA A 134 9.16 -12.44 2.55
C ALA A 134 9.05 -10.94 2.88
N ASN A 135 8.25 -10.57 3.87
CA ASN A 135 8.09 -9.17 4.28
C ASN A 135 9.38 -8.60 4.88
N ASP A 136 10.06 -9.34 5.75
CA ASP A 136 11.31 -8.90 6.38
C ASP A 136 12.41 -8.72 5.34
N LEU A 137 12.56 -9.66 4.42
CA LEU A 137 13.54 -9.58 3.34
C LEU A 137 13.20 -8.44 2.37
N PHE A 138 11.92 -8.24 2.04
CA PHE A 138 11.51 -7.16 1.16
C PHE A 138 11.73 -5.78 1.80
N TYR A 139 11.49 -5.67 3.10
CA TYR A 139 11.76 -4.45 3.85
C TYR A 139 13.24 -4.06 3.79
N LYS A 140 14.15 -5.02 3.98
CA LYS A 140 15.60 -4.83 3.85
C LYS A 140 16.00 -4.49 2.41
N PHE A 141 15.49 -5.27 1.45
CA PHE A 141 15.77 -5.08 0.03
C PHE A 141 15.44 -3.66 -0.46
N VAL A 142 14.26 -3.13 -0.12
CA VAL A 142 13.86 -1.79 -0.56
C VAL A 142 14.76 -0.71 0.04
N ARG A 143 15.26 -0.90 1.26
CA ARG A 143 16.08 0.09 1.97
C ARG A 143 17.56 0.01 1.63
N GLU A 144 18.08 -1.17 1.44
CA GLU A 144 19.51 -1.41 1.37
C GLU A 144 20.01 -1.70 -0.05
N GLU A 145 19.21 -2.38 -0.87
CA GLU A 145 19.63 -2.89 -2.18
C GLU A 145 19.18 -2.03 -3.37
N LEU A 146 18.16 -1.20 -3.20
CA LEU A 146 17.70 -0.32 -4.28
C LEU A 146 18.53 0.95 -4.34
N SER A 147 18.80 1.42 -5.56
CA SER A 147 19.41 2.75 -5.76
C SER A 147 18.51 3.87 -5.27
N ASP A 148 19.09 5.01 -4.92
CA ASP A 148 18.35 6.18 -4.44
C ASP A 148 17.28 6.64 -5.41
N ASP A 149 17.55 6.60 -6.72
CA ASP A 149 16.57 6.99 -7.74
C ASP A 149 15.34 6.09 -7.73
N ILE A 150 15.56 4.76 -7.61
CA ILE A 150 14.45 3.80 -7.55
C ILE A 150 13.68 3.98 -6.23
N ARG A 151 14.37 4.18 -5.10
CA ARG A 151 13.73 4.45 -3.79
C ARG A 151 12.87 5.71 -3.83
N ASN A 152 13.40 6.79 -4.34
CA ASN A 152 12.68 8.06 -4.46
C ASN A 152 11.44 7.91 -5.38
N ARG A 153 11.59 7.22 -6.50
CA ARG A 153 10.47 6.92 -7.41
C ARG A 153 9.43 6.03 -6.74
N PHE A 154 9.85 5.00 -6.00
CA PHE A 154 8.97 4.12 -5.24
C PHE A 154 8.14 4.89 -4.22
N VAL A 155 8.76 5.74 -3.40
CA VAL A 155 8.08 6.60 -2.41
C VAL A 155 7.09 7.53 -3.11
N LYS A 156 7.50 8.18 -4.19
CA LYS A 156 6.65 9.13 -4.94
C LYS A 156 5.42 8.42 -5.54
N GLU A 157 5.62 7.30 -6.21
CA GLU A 157 4.53 6.55 -6.84
C GLU A 157 3.60 5.91 -5.81
N PHE A 158 4.13 5.41 -4.68
CA PHE A 158 3.31 4.90 -3.58
C PHE A 158 2.41 6.00 -3.00
N ASN A 159 2.98 7.15 -2.67
CA ASN A 159 2.20 8.28 -2.15
C ASN A 159 1.13 8.75 -3.15
N ARG A 160 1.46 8.76 -4.43
CA ARG A 160 0.54 9.18 -5.49
C ARG A 160 -0.64 8.23 -5.67
N ASN A 161 -0.40 6.92 -5.61
CA ASN A 161 -1.38 5.91 -6.01
C ASN A 161 -2.10 5.27 -4.82
N TYR A 162 -1.44 5.13 -3.68
CA TYR A 162 -1.92 4.36 -2.53
C TYR A 162 -2.09 5.20 -1.27
N ASN A 163 -1.31 6.28 -1.08
CA ASN A 163 -1.51 7.23 0.02
C ASN A 163 -2.43 8.39 -0.42
N ASN A 164 -3.57 8.07 -1.00
CA ASN A 164 -4.49 9.04 -1.61
C ASN A 164 -5.88 9.04 -0.95
N ILE A 165 -6.03 8.34 0.17
CA ILE A 165 -7.28 8.24 0.90
C ILE A 165 -7.22 9.22 2.08
N HIS A 166 -8.11 10.20 2.07
CA HIS A 166 -8.36 11.02 3.25
C HIS A 166 -9.36 10.31 4.15
N VAL A 167 -8.93 9.94 5.35
CA VAL A 167 -9.82 9.41 6.39
C VAL A 167 -10.22 10.59 7.29
N PRO A 168 -11.49 11.03 7.27
CA PRO A 168 -11.94 12.09 8.17
C PRO A 168 -11.78 11.68 9.63
N ASP A 169 -11.42 12.64 10.46
CA ASP A 169 -11.41 12.44 11.90
C ASP A 169 -12.86 12.48 12.43
N TYR A 170 -13.48 11.33 12.43
CA TYR A 170 -14.88 11.19 12.86
C TYR A 170 -15.11 11.50 14.34
N SER A 171 -14.07 11.53 15.18
CA SER A 171 -14.19 11.89 16.61
C SER A 171 -14.57 13.36 16.82
N LYS A 172 -14.27 14.21 15.82
CA LYS A 172 -14.56 15.64 15.82
C LYS A 172 -15.92 16.00 15.24
N PHE A 173 -16.66 15.01 14.70
CA PHE A 173 -17.99 15.27 14.18
C PHE A 173 -18.97 15.54 15.31
N PRO A 174 -19.94 16.47 15.13
CA PRO A 174 -20.94 16.74 16.15
C PRO A 174 -21.79 15.48 16.40
N LEU A 175 -21.91 15.12 17.68
CA LEU A 175 -22.68 13.96 18.11
C LEU A 175 -24.13 14.36 18.36
N PHE A 176 -25.02 14.02 17.44
CA PHE A 176 -26.47 14.15 17.63
C PHE A 176 -27.02 12.85 18.22
N SER A 177 -26.69 12.54 19.45
CA SER A 177 -27.21 11.32 20.07
C SER A 177 -28.05 11.64 21.30
N ARG A 178 -29.09 10.85 21.50
CA ARG A 178 -29.92 10.88 22.71
C ARG A 178 -29.33 10.03 23.83
N ILE A 179 -28.01 9.96 23.91
CA ILE A 179 -27.32 9.22 24.97
C ILE A 179 -27.57 9.96 26.30
N TYR A 180 -27.98 9.22 27.32
CA TYR A 180 -28.03 9.76 28.66
C TYR A 180 -26.62 10.16 29.09
N LEU A 181 -26.44 11.44 29.44
CA LEU A 181 -25.14 11.98 29.86
C LEU A 181 -24.72 11.47 31.24
N HIS A 182 -25.61 10.78 31.98
CA HIS A 182 -25.36 10.27 33.32
C HIS A 182 -25.86 8.82 33.46
N PHE A 183 -25.04 7.99 34.07
CA PHE A 183 -25.41 6.63 34.44
C PHE A 183 -25.05 6.40 35.90
N LYS A 184 -26.00 5.98 36.72
CA LYS A 184 -25.84 5.79 38.16
C LYS A 184 -25.25 7.01 38.90
N GLY A 185 -25.65 8.21 38.50
CA GLY A 185 -25.15 9.47 39.06
C GLY A 185 -23.78 9.94 38.58
N GLN A 186 -23.12 9.19 37.70
CA GLN A 186 -21.83 9.57 37.09
C GLN A 186 -22.01 10.07 35.68
N GLU A 187 -21.22 11.08 35.30
CA GLU A 187 -21.21 11.60 33.97
C GLU A 187 -20.63 10.56 33.00
N LEU A 188 -21.38 10.25 31.94
CA LEU A 188 -20.93 9.38 30.85
C LEU A 188 -20.15 10.19 29.85
N ARG A 189 -18.84 9.90 29.73
CA ARG A 189 -17.98 10.46 28.71
C ARG A 189 -17.61 9.39 27.70
N LEU A 190 -17.97 9.62 26.43
CA LEU A 190 -17.55 8.74 25.35
C LEU A 190 -16.05 8.87 25.09
N THR A 191 -15.39 7.75 24.91
CA THR A 191 -14.00 7.71 24.45
C THR A 191 -13.88 8.23 23.01
N GLU A 192 -12.69 8.65 22.58
CA GLU A 192 -12.46 9.10 21.21
C GLU A 192 -12.83 8.02 20.16
N VAL A 193 -12.56 6.75 20.48
CA VAL A 193 -12.92 5.61 19.62
C VAL A 193 -14.43 5.47 19.48
N GLN A 194 -15.19 5.60 20.60
CA GLN A 194 -16.65 5.56 20.56
C GLN A 194 -17.23 6.73 19.79
N LYS A 195 -16.71 7.95 20.01
CA LYS A 195 -17.09 9.14 19.23
C LYS A 195 -16.83 8.95 17.75
N ALA A 196 -15.66 8.44 17.36
CA ALA A 196 -15.32 8.17 15.97
C ALA A 196 -16.26 7.13 15.35
N GLY A 197 -16.62 6.07 16.08
CA GLY A 197 -17.59 5.08 15.64
C GLY A 197 -18.96 5.67 15.36
N ILE A 198 -19.49 6.45 16.30
CA ILE A 198 -20.77 7.14 16.14
C ILE A 198 -20.73 8.14 14.98
N GLY A 199 -19.69 8.99 14.93
CA GLY A 199 -19.52 9.98 13.88
C GLY A 199 -19.45 9.34 12.48
N ARG A 200 -18.76 8.20 12.36
CA ARG A 200 -18.70 7.45 11.11
C ARG A 200 -20.07 6.91 10.70
N GLN A 201 -20.81 6.28 11.63
CA GLN A 201 -22.13 5.72 11.33
C GLN A 201 -23.14 6.82 10.97
N THR A 202 -23.13 7.93 11.70
CA THR A 202 -23.99 9.09 11.41
C THR A 202 -23.72 9.66 10.01
N THR A 203 -22.42 9.72 9.61
CA THR A 203 -22.03 10.30 8.32
C THR A 203 -22.25 9.34 7.16
N LYS A 204 -22.02 8.03 7.36
CA LYS A 204 -22.12 7.01 6.29
C LYS A 204 -23.46 6.31 6.22
N GLY A 205 -24.27 6.40 7.27
CA GLY A 205 -25.60 5.78 7.37
C GLY A 205 -25.56 4.29 7.70
N VAL A 206 -24.53 3.59 7.28
CA VAL A 206 -24.33 2.15 7.53
C VAL A 206 -22.84 1.85 7.81
N GLY A 207 -22.59 0.84 8.61
CA GLY A 207 -21.21 0.40 8.90
C GLY A 207 -21.16 -0.71 9.93
N LEU A 208 -20.05 -1.45 9.90
CA LEU A 208 -19.70 -2.41 10.95
C LEU A 208 -18.77 -1.72 11.96
N LEU A 209 -19.12 -1.79 13.24
CA LEU A 209 -18.25 -1.42 14.36
C LEU A 209 -17.74 -2.71 14.99
N ALA A 210 -16.47 -3.01 14.77
CA ALA A 210 -15.76 -4.08 15.44
C ALA A 210 -14.77 -3.42 16.43
N HIS A 211 -15.16 -3.38 17.72
CA HIS A 211 -14.30 -2.91 18.79
C HIS A 211 -13.91 -4.09 19.66
N ASP A 212 -12.64 -4.17 20.04
CA ASP A 212 -12.22 -5.10 21.05
C ASP A 212 -12.89 -4.75 22.38
N VAL A 213 -13.54 -5.72 22.98
CA VAL A 213 -14.07 -5.60 24.35
C VAL A 213 -12.90 -5.84 25.29
N GLY A 214 -12.41 -4.75 25.88
CA GLY A 214 -11.37 -4.78 26.89
C GLY A 214 -11.92 -5.30 28.25
#